data_1b759b85fba6ef2fa0696d33854ccee1
#
_entry.id   1b759b85fba6ef2fa0696d33854ccee1
#
_cell.length_a   1.000
_cell.length_b   1.000
_cell.length_c   1.000
_cell.angle_alpha   90.00
_cell.angle_beta   90.00
_cell.angle_gamma   90.00
#
_symmetry.space_group_name_H-M   'P 1'
#
loop_
_entity.id
_entity.type
_entity.pdbx_description
1 polymer ?
#
loop_
_entity_poly.entity_id
_entity_poly.type
_entity_poly.pdbx_seq_one_letter_code
_entity_poly.pdbx_strand_id
1 'polypeptide(L)'
;TRTIQLGGQGLGAGARPDAGRDAAEAERERIREELEGANMVFLTAGMGKGTGTGASPVVAEVAKELGILTVGVVTKPFDFEGKKKMQVADAGIDNLVELVDSLIVVLNQNLFSVMDEDASLEDAFKRADDVLNNAVAGIAEIINVPGLVNVDFADVQTVMTDKGKAMMGIGEAMGLDRARLAAEQAVASPLLDGVDLSGAKGVIVNITANRSLKLRETNEVINTIKAFCAEDATIIHGTVFNEDMADSLRVTVVATGIGKKAKPVLVPAARTGTDDAIGEMPAMVDATQAGFDK
;
A
#
# COMPACT_ATOMS: atom_id res chain seq x y z
N THR A 1 -24.88 -2.20 3.56
CA THR A 1 -24.06 -2.88 2.53
C THR A 1 -24.92 -3.07 1.31
N ARG A 2 -24.42 -2.66 0.11
CA ARG A 2 -25.05 -2.90 -1.19
C ARG A 2 -24.29 -4.01 -1.89
N THR A 3 -24.97 -4.81 -2.71
CA THR A 3 -24.40 -5.95 -3.40
C THR A 3 -24.65 -5.84 -4.90
N ILE A 4 -23.59 -5.92 -5.69
CA ILE A 4 -23.66 -6.07 -7.15
C ILE A 4 -23.19 -7.50 -7.46
N GLN A 5 -24.10 -8.30 -8.03
CA GLN A 5 -23.73 -9.63 -8.51
C GLN A 5 -23.05 -9.48 -9.87
N LEU A 6 -21.82 -9.96 -9.98
CA LEU A 6 -21.07 -10.01 -11.23
C LEU A 6 -21.33 -11.34 -11.94
N GLY A 7 -21.78 -11.26 -13.20
CA GLY A 7 -22.13 -12.42 -14.03
C GLY A 7 -23.49 -13.06 -13.71
N GLY A 8 -24.13 -13.59 -14.74
CA GLY A 8 -25.55 -14.01 -14.69
C GLY A 8 -25.88 -15.18 -13.74
N GLN A 9 -24.90 -16.01 -13.35
CA GLN A 9 -25.12 -17.18 -12.50
C GLN A 9 -24.47 -17.07 -11.10
N GLY A 10 -23.69 -16.02 -10.83
CA GLY A 10 -23.04 -15.83 -9.52
C GLY A 10 -22.01 -16.91 -9.15
N LEU A 11 -21.56 -17.72 -10.09
CA LEU A 11 -20.66 -18.87 -9.85
C LEU A 11 -19.20 -18.46 -9.69
N GLY A 12 -18.88 -17.15 -9.74
CA GLY A 12 -17.51 -16.65 -9.71
C GLY A 12 -16.77 -16.87 -11.04
N ALA A 13 -15.60 -16.23 -11.18
CA ALA A 13 -14.79 -16.29 -12.41
C ALA A 13 -13.75 -17.43 -12.41
N GLY A 14 -13.73 -18.27 -11.38
CA GLY A 14 -12.69 -19.29 -11.20
C GLY A 14 -11.30 -18.67 -11.14
N ALA A 15 -10.32 -19.29 -11.79
CA ALA A 15 -8.95 -18.75 -11.91
C ALA A 15 -8.72 -17.98 -13.23
N ARG A 16 -9.76 -17.33 -13.77
CA ARG A 16 -9.74 -16.63 -15.05
C ARG A 16 -10.05 -15.14 -14.88
N PRO A 17 -9.02 -14.27 -14.83
CA PRO A 17 -9.22 -12.83 -14.73
C PRO A 17 -10.08 -12.24 -15.85
N ASP A 18 -9.94 -12.73 -17.09
CA ASP A 18 -10.75 -12.25 -18.23
C ASP A 18 -12.24 -12.44 -17.96
N ALA A 19 -12.65 -13.60 -17.42
CA ALA A 19 -14.05 -13.84 -17.08
C ALA A 19 -14.54 -12.92 -15.95
N GLY A 20 -13.66 -12.56 -15.00
CA GLY A 20 -13.95 -11.59 -13.96
C GLY A 20 -14.12 -10.17 -14.51
N ARG A 21 -13.26 -9.79 -15.46
CA ARG A 21 -13.35 -8.51 -16.18
C ARG A 21 -14.64 -8.41 -16.98
N ASP A 22 -14.93 -9.41 -17.81
CA ASP A 22 -16.14 -9.44 -18.65
C ASP A 22 -17.41 -9.33 -17.80
N ALA A 23 -17.44 -10.03 -16.66
CA ALA A 23 -18.55 -9.97 -15.72
C ALA A 23 -18.71 -8.58 -15.06
N ALA A 24 -17.63 -7.89 -14.78
CA ALA A 24 -17.66 -6.53 -14.23
C ALA A 24 -18.05 -5.49 -15.30
N GLU A 25 -17.55 -5.64 -16.53
CA GLU A 25 -17.93 -4.80 -17.66
C GLU A 25 -19.43 -4.87 -17.96
N ALA A 26 -20.03 -6.06 -17.84
CA ALA A 26 -21.48 -6.23 -18.01
C ALA A 26 -22.31 -5.45 -16.97
N GLU A 27 -21.73 -5.17 -15.79
CA GLU A 27 -22.37 -4.42 -14.71
C GLU A 27 -21.81 -2.99 -14.54
N ARG A 28 -21.06 -2.49 -15.53
CA ARG A 28 -20.33 -1.22 -15.47
C ARG A 28 -21.20 -0.04 -15.07
N GLU A 29 -22.42 0.06 -15.62
CA GLU A 29 -23.34 1.14 -15.30
C GLU A 29 -23.83 1.06 -13.84
N ARG A 30 -24.11 -0.12 -13.34
CA ARG A 30 -24.48 -0.30 -11.92
C ARG A 30 -23.33 0.06 -10.99
N ILE A 31 -22.08 -0.30 -11.37
CA ILE A 31 -20.90 0.11 -10.63
C ILE A 31 -20.77 1.63 -10.62
N ARG A 32 -21.02 2.28 -11.75
CA ARG A 32 -21.02 3.74 -11.89
C ARG A 32 -22.05 4.39 -10.96
N GLU A 33 -23.29 3.92 -11.00
CA GLU A 33 -24.38 4.42 -10.14
C GLU A 33 -24.03 4.33 -8.64
N GLU A 34 -23.36 3.24 -8.21
CA GLU A 34 -22.97 3.07 -6.82
C GLU A 34 -21.77 3.93 -6.39
N LEU A 35 -20.93 4.35 -7.33
CA LEU A 35 -19.77 5.21 -7.07
C LEU A 35 -20.10 6.70 -7.22
N GLU A 36 -21.21 7.05 -7.84
CA GLU A 36 -21.57 8.44 -8.11
C GLU A 36 -21.68 9.26 -6.81
N GLY A 37 -21.05 10.43 -6.79
CA GLY A 37 -21.04 11.34 -5.64
C GLY A 37 -20.00 10.99 -4.55
N ALA A 38 -19.22 9.95 -4.72
CA ALA A 38 -18.10 9.66 -3.84
C ALA A 38 -16.88 10.57 -4.14
N ASN A 39 -16.20 11.04 -3.10
CA ASN A 39 -14.94 11.79 -3.25
C ASN A 39 -13.73 10.85 -3.29
N MET A 40 -13.84 9.70 -2.63
CA MET A 40 -12.79 8.70 -2.53
C MET A 40 -13.38 7.29 -2.49
N VAL A 41 -12.66 6.34 -3.06
CA VAL A 41 -12.99 4.91 -3.00
C VAL A 41 -11.77 4.10 -2.58
N PHE A 42 -11.98 3.19 -1.64
CA PHE A 42 -11.05 2.13 -1.34
C PHE A 42 -11.45 0.88 -2.10
N LEU A 43 -10.57 0.41 -2.96
CA LEU A 43 -10.76 -0.79 -3.76
C LEU A 43 -9.97 -1.94 -3.14
N THR A 44 -10.66 -2.89 -2.51
CA THR A 44 -9.99 -4.04 -1.87
C THR A 44 -10.25 -5.33 -2.63
N ALA A 45 -9.18 -6.09 -2.86
CA ALA A 45 -9.28 -7.38 -3.55
C ALA A 45 -8.14 -8.33 -3.17
N GLY A 46 -8.44 -9.63 -3.14
CA GLY A 46 -7.40 -10.67 -3.17
C GLY A 46 -6.99 -10.96 -4.61
N MET A 47 -5.72 -10.73 -4.93
CA MET A 47 -5.19 -10.95 -6.27
C MET A 47 -4.80 -12.43 -6.47
N GLY A 48 -4.75 -12.86 -7.75
CA GLY A 48 -4.36 -14.22 -8.12
C GLY A 48 -5.51 -15.18 -8.45
N LYS A 49 -6.75 -14.73 -8.29
CA LYS A 49 -7.97 -15.44 -8.72
C LYS A 49 -8.68 -14.67 -9.84
N GLY A 50 -9.85 -15.13 -10.26
CA GLY A 50 -10.55 -14.55 -11.40
C GLY A 50 -11.28 -13.24 -11.06
N THR A 51 -12.16 -13.25 -10.06
CA THR A 51 -13.05 -12.12 -9.78
C THR A 51 -12.28 -10.89 -9.27
N GLY A 52 -11.50 -11.01 -8.18
CA GLY A 52 -10.75 -9.88 -7.62
C GLY A 52 -9.76 -9.29 -8.63
N THR A 53 -9.00 -10.16 -9.32
CA THR A 53 -7.97 -9.73 -10.29
C THR A 53 -8.58 -9.09 -11.54
N GLY A 54 -9.73 -9.61 -12.02
CA GLY A 54 -10.34 -9.16 -13.27
C GLY A 54 -11.31 -7.99 -13.09
N ALA A 55 -12.10 -7.96 -12.00
CA ALA A 55 -13.11 -6.93 -11.77
C ALA A 55 -12.52 -5.63 -11.20
N SER A 56 -11.46 -5.69 -10.38
CA SER A 56 -10.91 -4.49 -9.75
C SER A 56 -10.41 -3.43 -10.76
N PRO A 57 -9.78 -3.79 -11.90
CA PRO A 57 -9.45 -2.79 -12.92
C PRO A 57 -10.67 -2.05 -13.49
N VAL A 58 -11.78 -2.76 -13.72
CA VAL A 58 -13.02 -2.15 -14.22
C VAL A 58 -13.60 -1.13 -13.24
N VAL A 59 -13.63 -1.50 -11.95
CA VAL A 59 -14.08 -0.58 -10.89
C VAL A 59 -13.16 0.64 -10.80
N ALA A 60 -11.84 0.45 -10.91
CA ALA A 60 -10.87 1.54 -10.91
C ALA A 60 -11.03 2.46 -12.13
N GLU A 61 -11.28 1.90 -13.32
CA GLU A 61 -11.54 2.69 -14.53
C GLU A 61 -12.81 3.56 -14.36
N VAL A 62 -13.90 3.00 -13.83
CA VAL A 62 -15.14 3.75 -13.56
C VAL A 62 -14.90 4.86 -12.53
N ALA A 63 -14.20 4.57 -11.44
CA ALA A 63 -13.89 5.57 -10.43
C ALA A 63 -13.04 6.72 -11.01
N LYS A 64 -12.05 6.38 -11.84
CA LYS A 64 -11.19 7.36 -12.53
C LYS A 64 -12.00 8.24 -13.52
N GLU A 65 -12.94 7.67 -14.27
CA GLU A 65 -13.83 8.43 -15.16
C GLU A 65 -14.71 9.42 -14.40
N LEU A 66 -15.12 9.07 -13.18
CA LEU A 66 -15.89 9.93 -12.28
C LEU A 66 -15.01 10.96 -11.52
N GLY A 67 -13.69 10.92 -11.69
CA GLY A 67 -12.77 11.81 -10.99
C GLY A 67 -12.63 11.52 -9.49
N ILE A 68 -12.93 10.29 -9.06
CA ILE A 68 -12.90 9.85 -7.67
C ILE A 68 -11.48 9.42 -7.30
N LEU A 69 -10.94 9.93 -6.18
CA LEU A 69 -9.65 9.47 -5.65
C LEU A 69 -9.73 7.97 -5.33
N THR A 70 -8.93 7.17 -6.02
CA THR A 70 -8.99 5.71 -5.93
C THR A 70 -7.74 5.14 -5.28
N VAL A 71 -7.90 4.53 -4.12
CA VAL A 71 -6.83 3.84 -3.39
C VAL A 71 -7.08 2.35 -3.42
N GLY A 72 -6.22 1.62 -4.12
CA GLY A 72 -6.24 0.16 -4.12
C GLY A 72 -5.53 -0.39 -2.89
N VAL A 73 -6.14 -1.38 -2.22
CA VAL A 73 -5.52 -2.13 -1.13
C VAL A 73 -5.73 -3.60 -1.40
N VAL A 74 -4.69 -4.27 -1.88
CA VAL A 74 -4.82 -5.64 -2.40
C VAL A 74 -3.85 -6.60 -1.71
N THR A 75 -4.25 -7.87 -1.59
CA THR A 75 -3.37 -8.91 -1.09
C THR A 75 -2.76 -9.71 -2.22
N LYS A 76 -1.50 -10.08 -2.06
CA LYS A 76 -0.79 -11.04 -2.91
C LYS A 76 -0.84 -12.42 -2.24
N PRO A 77 -1.08 -13.52 -3.00
CA PRO A 77 -1.21 -14.86 -2.42
C PRO A 77 -0.01 -15.29 -1.59
N PHE A 78 -0.24 -16.23 -0.67
CA PHE A 78 0.84 -16.97 -0.02
C PHE A 78 1.57 -17.87 -1.02
N ASP A 79 2.84 -18.18 -0.78
CA ASP A 79 3.66 -19.01 -1.66
C ASP A 79 3.09 -20.43 -1.81
N PHE A 80 2.50 -20.98 -0.72
CA PHE A 80 1.87 -22.30 -0.77
C PHE A 80 0.62 -22.38 -1.67
N GLU A 81 0.02 -21.24 -2.03
CA GLU A 81 -1.11 -21.21 -2.96
C GLU A 81 -0.71 -21.48 -4.42
N GLY A 82 0.57 -21.44 -4.71
CA GLY A 82 1.17 -21.90 -5.95
C GLY A 82 1.56 -20.81 -6.95
N LYS A 83 2.60 -21.10 -7.72
CA LYS A 83 3.23 -20.17 -8.67
C LYS A 83 2.28 -19.57 -9.70
N LYS A 84 1.27 -20.34 -10.16
CA LYS A 84 0.30 -19.87 -11.15
C LYS A 84 -0.55 -18.72 -10.59
N LYS A 85 -1.01 -18.85 -9.34
CA LYS A 85 -1.75 -17.77 -8.68
C LYS A 85 -0.88 -16.53 -8.49
N MET A 86 0.39 -16.74 -8.12
CA MET A 86 1.35 -15.65 -7.95
C MET A 86 1.54 -14.87 -9.26
N GLN A 87 1.73 -15.56 -10.39
CA GLN A 87 1.87 -14.92 -11.70
C GLN A 87 0.61 -14.12 -12.10
N VAL A 88 -0.58 -14.69 -11.84
CA VAL A 88 -1.85 -13.99 -12.11
C VAL A 88 -2.00 -12.75 -11.20
N ALA A 89 -1.56 -12.86 -9.94
CA ALA A 89 -1.58 -11.73 -9.01
C ALA A 89 -0.63 -10.62 -9.47
N ASP A 90 0.60 -10.96 -9.88
CA ASP A 90 1.59 -9.98 -10.36
C ASP A 90 1.07 -9.22 -11.59
N ALA A 91 0.56 -9.94 -12.58
CA ALA A 91 -0.02 -9.33 -13.78
C ALA A 91 -1.22 -8.43 -13.45
N GLY A 92 -2.07 -8.84 -12.49
CA GLY A 92 -3.21 -8.04 -12.04
C GLY A 92 -2.79 -6.78 -11.29
N ILE A 93 -1.77 -6.87 -10.43
CA ILE A 93 -1.19 -5.74 -9.70
C ILE A 93 -0.57 -4.72 -10.67
N ASP A 94 0.20 -5.20 -11.65
CA ASP A 94 0.83 -4.33 -12.65
C ASP A 94 -0.21 -3.60 -13.54
N ASN A 95 -1.34 -4.25 -13.82
CA ASN A 95 -2.45 -3.57 -14.51
C ASN A 95 -3.17 -2.57 -13.60
N LEU A 96 -3.45 -2.94 -12.35
CA LEU A 96 -4.21 -2.09 -11.43
C LEU A 96 -3.46 -0.81 -11.02
N VAL A 97 -2.12 -0.87 -10.88
CA VAL A 97 -1.29 0.28 -10.49
C VAL A 97 -1.39 1.46 -11.47
N GLU A 98 -1.66 1.20 -12.74
CA GLU A 98 -1.82 2.24 -13.78
C GLU A 98 -3.22 2.91 -13.73
N LEU A 99 -4.18 2.28 -13.06
CA LEU A 99 -5.57 2.70 -13.03
C LEU A 99 -5.96 3.42 -11.74
N VAL A 100 -5.28 3.14 -10.64
CA VAL A 100 -5.53 3.78 -9.33
C VAL A 100 -4.55 4.92 -9.07
N ASP A 101 -4.88 5.81 -8.15
CA ASP A 101 -4.00 6.91 -7.74
C ASP A 101 -2.89 6.40 -6.82
N SER A 102 -3.22 5.45 -5.95
CA SER A 102 -2.26 4.79 -5.06
C SER A 102 -2.62 3.32 -4.89
N LEU A 103 -1.63 2.42 -4.91
CA LEU A 103 -1.84 0.99 -4.73
C LEU A 103 -1.00 0.43 -3.58
N ILE A 104 -1.66 0.05 -2.50
CA ILE A 104 -1.06 -0.65 -1.37
C ILE A 104 -1.12 -2.16 -1.65
N VAL A 105 0.02 -2.81 -1.70
CA VAL A 105 0.12 -4.26 -1.92
C VAL A 105 0.57 -4.94 -0.64
N VAL A 106 -0.31 -5.74 -0.05
CA VAL A 106 -0.01 -6.56 1.12
C VAL A 106 0.54 -7.91 0.66
N LEU A 107 1.78 -8.20 0.99
CA LEU A 107 2.40 -9.49 0.73
C LEU A 107 2.02 -10.47 1.84
N ASN A 108 1.07 -11.38 1.57
CA ASN A 108 0.64 -12.34 2.59
C ASN A 108 1.81 -13.17 3.14
N GLN A 109 2.82 -13.46 2.30
CA GLN A 109 4.01 -14.20 2.72
C GLN A 109 4.75 -13.51 3.87
N ASN A 110 4.78 -12.18 3.90
CA ASN A 110 5.47 -11.42 4.94
C ASN A 110 4.76 -11.50 6.30
N LEU A 111 3.48 -11.89 6.32
CA LEU A 111 2.71 -12.08 7.56
C LEU A 111 3.23 -13.27 8.39
N PHE A 112 3.88 -14.26 7.76
CA PHE A 112 4.47 -15.37 8.51
C PHE A 112 5.51 -14.95 9.53
N SER A 113 6.22 -13.86 9.29
CA SER A 113 7.24 -13.36 10.23
C SER A 113 6.66 -12.76 11.52
N VAL A 114 5.35 -12.47 11.54
CA VAL A 114 4.62 -11.88 12.69
C VAL A 114 3.56 -12.81 13.25
N MET A 115 3.53 -14.07 12.79
CA MET A 115 2.62 -15.10 13.26
C MET A 115 3.37 -16.12 14.11
N ASP A 116 2.65 -16.78 15.01
CA ASP A 116 3.17 -17.90 15.78
C ASP A 116 3.45 -19.10 14.86
N GLU A 117 4.47 -19.91 15.18
CA GLU A 117 4.85 -21.08 14.38
C GLU A 117 3.70 -22.12 14.26
N ASP A 118 2.83 -22.18 15.28
CA ASP A 118 1.68 -23.08 15.32
C ASP A 118 0.38 -22.44 14.77
N ALA A 119 0.45 -21.27 14.13
CA ALA A 119 -0.73 -20.59 13.59
C ALA A 119 -1.43 -21.44 12.53
N SER A 120 -2.76 -21.53 12.62
CA SER A 120 -3.55 -22.26 11.65
C SER A 120 -3.66 -21.52 10.31
N LEU A 121 -4.05 -22.23 9.25
CA LEU A 121 -4.35 -21.62 7.95
C LEU A 121 -5.47 -20.55 8.05
N GLU A 122 -6.45 -20.78 8.92
CA GLU A 122 -7.54 -19.83 9.19
C GLU A 122 -6.98 -18.54 9.82
N ASP A 123 -6.07 -18.67 10.79
CA ASP A 123 -5.42 -17.52 11.44
C ASP A 123 -4.60 -16.71 10.42
N ALA A 124 -3.91 -17.39 9.48
CA ALA A 124 -3.15 -16.73 8.44
C ALA A 124 -4.04 -15.84 7.54
N PHE A 125 -5.18 -16.36 7.07
CA PHE A 125 -6.11 -15.58 6.26
C PHE A 125 -6.79 -14.47 7.08
N LYS A 126 -7.18 -14.76 8.32
CA LYS A 126 -7.74 -13.74 9.22
C LYS A 126 -6.74 -12.61 9.44
N ARG A 127 -5.46 -12.92 9.63
CA ARG A 127 -4.41 -11.90 9.76
C ARG A 127 -4.27 -11.04 8.52
N ALA A 128 -4.38 -11.64 7.32
CA ALA A 128 -4.40 -10.89 6.07
C ALA A 128 -5.60 -9.94 5.98
N ASP A 129 -6.78 -10.40 6.40
CA ASP A 129 -7.99 -9.57 6.44
C ASP A 129 -7.87 -8.44 7.48
N ASP A 130 -7.29 -8.70 8.66
CA ASP A 130 -7.02 -7.68 9.68
C ASP A 130 -6.07 -6.59 9.17
N VAL A 131 -5.05 -6.98 8.40
CA VAL A 131 -4.11 -6.02 7.79
C VAL A 131 -4.81 -5.15 6.75
N LEU A 132 -5.66 -5.74 5.88
CA LEU A 132 -6.46 -4.96 4.93
C LEU A 132 -7.41 -4.00 5.64
N ASN A 133 -8.08 -4.48 6.69
CA ASN A 133 -8.97 -3.65 7.49
C ASN A 133 -8.22 -2.49 8.14
N ASN A 134 -7.07 -2.75 8.76
CA ASN A 134 -6.25 -1.71 9.38
C ASN A 134 -5.70 -0.69 8.36
N ALA A 135 -5.38 -1.14 7.14
CA ALA A 135 -4.97 -0.25 6.05
C ALA A 135 -6.07 0.74 5.68
N VAL A 136 -7.25 0.21 5.41
CA VAL A 136 -8.41 1.03 5.03
C VAL A 136 -8.86 1.91 6.19
N ALA A 137 -9.01 1.32 7.40
CA ALA A 137 -9.42 2.05 8.59
C ALA A 137 -8.42 3.16 8.94
N GLY A 138 -7.12 2.88 8.92
CA GLY A 138 -6.09 3.86 9.25
C GLY A 138 -6.14 5.12 8.38
N ILE A 139 -6.50 5.01 7.12
CA ILE A 139 -6.64 6.16 6.21
C ILE A 139 -8.04 6.78 6.34
N ALA A 140 -9.09 5.96 6.39
CA ALA A 140 -10.46 6.45 6.46
C ALA A 140 -10.76 7.18 7.78
N GLU A 141 -10.21 6.71 8.90
CA GLU A 141 -10.38 7.32 10.21
C GLU A 141 -9.77 8.72 10.27
N ILE A 142 -8.58 8.91 9.71
CA ILE A 142 -7.93 10.24 9.66
C ILE A 142 -8.82 11.28 8.99
N ILE A 143 -9.59 10.87 7.97
CA ILE A 143 -10.45 11.76 7.18
C ILE A 143 -11.80 11.96 7.86
N ASN A 144 -12.41 10.87 8.38
CA ASN A 144 -13.81 10.87 8.78
C ASN A 144 -14.04 11.06 10.27
N VAL A 145 -13.06 10.72 11.12
CA VAL A 145 -13.21 10.77 12.57
C VAL A 145 -12.61 12.08 13.11
N PRO A 146 -13.42 12.94 13.74
CA PRO A 146 -12.90 14.13 14.39
C PRO A 146 -11.88 13.76 15.47
N GLY A 147 -10.61 14.07 15.23
CA GLY A 147 -9.51 13.85 16.17
C GLY A 147 -9.06 15.18 16.81
N LEU A 148 -7.97 15.15 17.60
CA LEU A 148 -7.30 16.35 18.08
C LEU A 148 -6.57 17.09 16.95
N VAL A 149 -6.05 16.36 16.00
CA VAL A 149 -5.41 16.86 14.78
C VAL A 149 -6.20 16.32 13.61
N ASN A 150 -7.00 17.20 12.99
CA ASN A 150 -7.75 16.86 11.80
C ASN A 150 -6.87 17.04 10.56
N VAL A 151 -6.94 16.08 9.67
CA VAL A 151 -6.29 16.14 8.36
C VAL A 151 -7.37 16.52 7.34
N ASP A 152 -7.10 17.50 6.51
CA ASP A 152 -8.00 17.86 5.42
C ASP A 152 -7.93 16.76 4.32
N PHE A 153 -9.07 16.49 3.69
CA PHE A 153 -9.14 15.57 2.56
C PHE A 153 -8.19 15.98 1.42
N ALA A 154 -8.03 17.27 1.19
CA ALA A 154 -7.13 17.80 0.18
C ALA A 154 -5.65 17.44 0.45
N ASP A 155 -5.24 17.39 1.71
CA ASP A 155 -3.89 16.99 2.10
C ASP A 155 -3.68 15.49 1.83
N VAL A 156 -4.65 14.64 2.22
CA VAL A 156 -4.61 13.20 1.92
C VAL A 156 -4.59 12.97 0.41
N GLN A 157 -5.41 13.70 -0.34
CA GLN A 157 -5.44 13.61 -1.79
C GLN A 157 -4.06 13.94 -2.38
N THR A 158 -3.42 15.00 -1.93
CA THR A 158 -2.08 15.41 -2.41
C THR A 158 -1.05 14.31 -2.22
N VAL A 159 -1.02 13.66 -1.04
CA VAL A 159 -0.07 12.58 -0.74
C VAL A 159 -0.42 11.30 -1.50
N MET A 160 -1.72 11.01 -1.69
CA MET A 160 -2.16 9.76 -2.35
C MET A 160 -2.16 9.84 -3.88
N THR A 161 -2.11 11.02 -4.47
CA THR A 161 -2.13 11.19 -5.95
C THR A 161 -0.75 10.94 -6.58
N ASP A 162 0.31 10.81 -5.80
CA ASP A 162 1.62 10.39 -6.31
C ASP A 162 1.52 8.93 -6.80
N LYS A 163 1.26 8.78 -8.10
CA LYS A 163 1.01 7.50 -8.79
C LYS A 163 2.09 6.48 -8.49
N GLY A 164 1.67 5.31 -8.04
CA GLY A 164 2.57 4.19 -7.86
C GLY A 164 2.19 3.24 -6.75
N LYS A 165 3.13 2.38 -6.41
CA LYS A 165 2.98 1.47 -5.28
C LYS A 165 3.19 2.26 -3.99
N ALA A 166 2.22 2.17 -3.10
CA ALA A 166 2.34 2.60 -1.72
C ALA A 166 2.60 1.38 -0.82
N MET A 167 3.25 1.62 0.27
CA MET A 167 3.54 0.59 1.27
C MET A 167 3.02 1.02 2.62
N MET A 168 2.74 0.04 3.47
CA MET A 168 2.15 0.28 4.77
C MET A 168 2.92 -0.48 5.85
N GLY A 169 3.08 0.16 7.00
CA GLY A 169 3.57 -0.47 8.21
C GLY A 169 2.64 -0.23 9.38
N ILE A 170 2.56 -1.20 10.28
CA ILE A 170 1.75 -1.12 11.50
C ILE A 170 2.61 -1.55 12.67
N GLY A 171 2.56 -0.77 13.74
CA GLY A 171 3.15 -1.13 15.03
C GLY A 171 2.18 -0.84 16.16
N GLU A 172 2.18 -1.68 17.18
CA GLU A 172 1.34 -1.54 18.37
C GLU A 172 2.14 -1.88 19.62
N ALA A 173 2.11 -1.02 20.61
CA ALA A 173 2.82 -1.21 21.85
C ALA A 173 2.06 -0.67 23.05
N MET A 174 2.42 -1.17 24.23
CA MET A 174 1.86 -0.76 25.53
C MET A 174 2.98 -0.30 26.47
N GLY A 175 2.60 0.40 27.54
CA GLY A 175 3.50 0.81 28.60
C GLY A 175 4.12 2.19 28.41
N LEU A 176 5.20 2.49 29.15
CA LEU A 176 5.77 3.83 29.24
C LEU A 176 6.40 4.33 27.93
N ASP A 177 6.97 3.43 27.14
CA ASP A 177 7.67 3.72 25.88
C ASP A 177 6.81 3.34 24.64
N ARG A 178 5.50 3.17 24.82
CA ARG A 178 4.59 2.67 23.77
C ARG A 178 4.66 3.48 22.47
N ALA A 179 4.84 4.79 22.57
CA ALA A 179 4.91 5.69 21.41
C ALA A 179 6.12 5.39 20.53
N ARG A 180 7.30 5.32 21.13
CA ARG A 180 8.54 5.00 20.43
C ARG A 180 8.52 3.58 19.87
N LEU A 181 8.15 2.61 20.70
CA LEU A 181 8.12 1.20 20.31
C LEU A 181 7.13 0.94 19.18
N ALA A 182 5.92 1.52 19.23
CA ALA A 182 4.94 1.37 18.15
C ALA A 182 5.42 2.04 16.85
N ALA A 183 6.07 3.20 16.92
CA ALA A 183 6.62 3.85 15.74
C ALA A 183 7.78 3.04 15.13
N GLU A 184 8.72 2.54 15.94
CA GLU A 184 9.81 1.67 15.49
C GLU A 184 9.28 0.38 14.85
N GLN A 185 8.29 -0.27 15.46
CA GLN A 185 7.63 -1.45 14.90
C GLN A 185 6.93 -1.14 13.57
N ALA A 186 6.25 0.01 13.45
CA ALA A 186 5.60 0.40 12.22
C ALA A 186 6.59 0.57 11.07
N VAL A 187 7.74 1.21 11.33
CA VAL A 187 8.80 1.41 10.33
C VAL A 187 9.53 0.10 10.01
N ALA A 188 9.73 -0.76 11.00
CA ALA A 188 10.34 -2.08 10.85
C ALA A 188 9.33 -3.17 10.42
N SER A 189 8.09 -2.80 10.09
CA SER A 189 7.04 -3.76 9.76
C SER A 189 7.44 -4.63 8.56
N PRO A 190 7.26 -5.95 8.62
CA PRO A 190 7.48 -6.83 7.47
C PRO A 190 6.65 -6.47 6.23
N LEU A 191 5.56 -5.72 6.43
CA LEU A 191 4.73 -5.21 5.33
C LEU A 191 5.44 -4.12 4.51
N LEU A 192 6.48 -3.49 5.08
CA LEU A 192 7.39 -2.54 4.41
C LEU A 192 8.64 -3.23 3.86
N ASP A 193 8.76 -4.56 3.99
CA ASP A 193 9.98 -5.31 3.66
C ASP A 193 10.49 -5.02 2.24
N GLY A 194 11.78 -4.73 2.16
CA GLY A 194 12.45 -4.38 0.91
C GLY A 194 12.22 -2.95 0.40
N VAL A 195 11.54 -2.09 1.18
CA VAL A 195 11.29 -0.69 0.85
C VAL A 195 12.09 0.23 1.76
N ASP A 196 12.80 1.15 1.15
CA ASP A 196 13.50 2.24 1.84
C ASP A 196 12.57 3.46 1.93
N LEU A 197 12.12 3.78 3.12
CA LEU A 197 11.26 4.96 3.37
C LEU A 197 11.97 6.28 3.05
N SER A 198 13.31 6.28 2.97
CA SER A 198 14.08 7.47 2.58
C SER A 198 13.78 7.93 1.15
N GLY A 199 13.17 7.07 0.33
CA GLY A 199 12.71 7.40 -1.02
C GLY A 199 11.22 7.77 -1.13
N ALA A 200 10.48 7.75 -0.02
CA ALA A 200 9.07 8.11 -0.01
C ALA A 200 8.88 9.63 -0.12
N LYS A 201 8.01 10.06 -1.04
CA LYS A 201 7.67 11.47 -1.24
C LYS A 201 6.55 11.94 -0.31
N GLY A 202 5.64 11.04 0.04
CA GLY A 202 4.55 11.30 0.94
C GLY A 202 4.41 10.22 2.00
N VAL A 203 4.08 10.61 3.22
CA VAL A 203 3.87 9.69 4.34
C VAL A 203 2.65 10.12 5.12
N ILE A 204 1.72 9.20 5.32
CA ILE A 204 0.57 9.38 6.21
C ILE A 204 0.82 8.57 7.47
N VAL A 205 0.66 9.21 8.61
CA VAL A 205 0.82 8.61 9.93
C VAL A 205 -0.50 8.69 10.69
N ASN A 206 -1.10 7.56 11.00
CA ASN A 206 -2.25 7.48 11.89
C ASN A 206 -1.81 6.98 13.27
N ILE A 207 -2.14 7.72 14.31
CA ILE A 207 -1.91 7.36 15.71
C ILE A 207 -3.27 7.05 16.34
N THR A 208 -3.51 5.78 16.66
CA THR A 208 -4.73 5.34 17.33
C THR A 208 -4.43 4.98 18.78
N ALA A 209 -5.08 5.61 19.72
CA ALA A 209 -4.92 5.36 21.16
C ALA A 209 -6.18 5.78 21.92
N ASN A 210 -6.27 5.45 23.19
CA ASN A 210 -7.30 6.00 24.05
C ASN A 210 -7.01 7.48 24.42
N ARG A 211 -7.90 8.13 25.17
CA ARG A 211 -7.76 9.54 25.57
C ARG A 211 -6.60 9.82 26.55
N SER A 212 -5.88 8.81 26.99
CA SER A 212 -4.65 8.99 27.79
C SER A 212 -3.44 9.44 26.98
N LEU A 213 -3.55 9.48 25.64
CA LEU A 213 -2.50 9.90 24.72
C LEU A 213 -2.00 11.31 25.09
N LYS A 214 -0.69 11.43 25.25
CA LYS A 214 -0.01 12.67 25.59
C LYS A 214 0.60 13.33 24.37
N LEU A 215 0.65 14.66 24.36
CA LEU A 215 1.32 15.42 23.30
C LEU A 215 2.79 14.98 23.10
N ARG A 216 3.49 14.62 24.18
CA ARG A 216 4.85 14.09 24.11
C ARG A 216 4.91 12.80 23.29
N GLU A 217 3.94 11.89 23.49
CA GLU A 217 3.88 10.60 22.76
C GLU A 217 3.64 10.84 21.27
N THR A 218 2.74 11.76 20.90
CA THR A 218 2.53 12.15 19.50
C THR A 218 3.82 12.68 18.86
N ASN A 219 4.51 13.61 19.53
CA ASN A 219 5.77 14.15 19.04
C ASN A 219 6.85 13.08 18.91
N GLU A 220 6.91 12.12 19.82
CA GLU A 220 7.85 11.00 19.80
C GLU A 220 7.61 10.09 18.60
N VAL A 221 6.35 9.73 18.33
CA VAL A 221 5.98 8.96 17.13
C VAL A 221 6.44 9.69 15.86
N ILE A 222 6.07 10.96 15.71
CA ILE A 222 6.37 11.73 14.50
C ILE A 222 7.88 11.89 14.30
N ASN A 223 8.64 12.18 15.35
CA ASN A 223 10.09 12.32 15.26
C ASN A 223 10.77 10.99 14.91
N THR A 224 10.28 9.88 15.46
CA THR A 224 10.79 8.55 15.12
C THR A 224 10.58 8.26 13.64
N ILE A 225 9.38 8.50 13.10
CA ILE A 225 9.08 8.24 11.68
C ILE A 225 9.88 9.18 10.77
N LYS A 226 9.98 10.48 11.11
CA LYS A 226 10.77 11.46 10.35
C LYS A 226 12.22 11.05 10.15
N ALA A 227 12.82 10.37 11.13
CA ALA A 227 14.20 9.92 11.03
C ALA A 227 14.44 8.88 9.92
N PHE A 228 13.38 8.24 9.42
CA PHE A 228 13.44 7.25 8.34
C PHE A 228 12.97 7.79 6.99
N CYS A 229 12.42 8.99 6.92
CA CYS A 229 11.89 9.60 5.70
C CYS A 229 12.91 10.55 5.07
N ALA A 230 12.70 10.89 3.78
CA ALA A 230 13.45 11.95 3.13
C ALA A 230 13.21 13.30 3.81
N GLU A 231 14.19 14.21 3.76
CA GLU A 231 14.07 15.56 4.34
C GLU A 231 12.94 16.38 3.70
N ASP A 232 12.67 16.14 2.42
CA ASP A 232 11.64 16.81 1.61
C ASP A 232 10.29 16.04 1.57
N ALA A 233 10.18 14.92 2.28
CA ALA A 233 8.93 14.16 2.32
C ALA A 233 7.79 14.95 2.97
N THR A 234 6.63 14.94 2.32
CA THR A 234 5.40 15.48 2.90
C THR A 234 4.84 14.50 3.93
N ILE A 235 4.87 14.87 5.22
CA ILE A 235 4.36 14.02 6.30
C ILE A 235 3.06 14.60 6.84
N ILE A 236 1.99 13.82 6.68
CA ILE A 236 0.66 14.11 7.23
C ILE A 236 0.43 13.19 8.41
N HIS A 237 -0.03 13.73 9.51
CA HIS A 237 -0.36 12.92 10.68
C HIS A 237 -1.73 13.26 11.24
N GLY A 238 -2.43 12.22 11.66
CA GLY A 238 -3.70 12.32 12.36
C GLY A 238 -3.70 11.50 13.64
N THR A 239 -4.63 11.83 14.52
CA THR A 239 -4.81 11.13 15.80
C THR A 239 -6.25 10.72 15.94
N VAL A 240 -6.49 9.45 16.16
CA VAL A 240 -7.82 8.86 16.36
C VAL A 240 -7.94 8.31 17.77
N PHE A 241 -9.02 8.64 18.45
CA PHE A 241 -9.31 8.09 19.77
C PHE A 241 -10.19 6.85 19.67
N ASN A 242 -9.69 5.76 20.23
CA ASN A 242 -10.42 4.51 20.38
C ASN A 242 -10.24 3.99 21.81
N GLU A 243 -11.31 3.98 22.57
CA GLU A 243 -11.29 3.55 23.99
C GLU A 243 -11.04 2.02 24.14
N ASP A 244 -11.33 1.23 23.09
CA ASP A 244 -11.06 -0.21 23.10
C ASP A 244 -9.56 -0.55 23.07
N MET A 245 -8.72 0.44 22.75
CA MET A 245 -7.25 0.29 22.76
C MET A 245 -6.67 0.17 24.17
N ALA A 246 -7.44 0.44 25.23
CA ALA A 246 -6.97 0.45 26.62
C ALA A 246 -5.65 1.25 26.73
N ASP A 247 -4.58 0.63 27.24
CA ASP A 247 -3.27 1.28 27.36
C ASP A 247 -2.37 1.10 26.14
N SER A 248 -2.86 0.49 25.05
CA SER A 248 -2.07 0.34 23.82
C SER A 248 -2.11 1.60 22.95
N LEU A 249 -1.08 1.75 22.14
CA LEU A 249 -0.95 2.78 21.11
C LEU A 249 -0.59 2.09 19.81
N ARG A 250 -1.36 2.33 18.77
CA ARG A 250 -1.11 1.82 17.42
C ARG A 250 -0.66 2.95 16.51
N VAL A 251 0.38 2.69 15.74
CA VAL A 251 0.87 3.57 14.69
C VAL A 251 0.69 2.86 13.36
N THR A 252 -0.02 3.48 12.45
CA THR A 252 -0.12 3.04 11.05
C THR A 252 0.59 4.05 10.17
N VAL A 253 1.55 3.58 9.39
CA VAL A 253 2.32 4.41 8.44
C VAL A 253 1.97 3.95 7.03
N VAL A 254 1.59 4.89 6.17
CA VAL A 254 1.43 4.66 4.73
C VAL A 254 2.40 5.55 3.99
N ALA A 255 3.32 4.96 3.25
CA ALA A 255 4.31 5.67 2.45
C ALA A 255 3.96 5.58 0.97
N THR A 256 3.97 6.71 0.28
CA THR A 256 3.61 6.85 -1.14
C THR A 256 4.77 7.46 -1.93
N GLY A 257 4.68 7.42 -3.26
CA GLY A 257 5.72 7.98 -4.12
C GLY A 257 7.07 7.25 -3.99
N ILE A 258 7.04 6.00 -3.55
CA ILE A 258 8.24 5.17 -3.41
C ILE A 258 8.72 4.80 -4.81
N GLY A 259 9.81 5.42 -5.26
CA GLY A 259 10.40 5.18 -6.58
C GLY A 259 10.80 3.71 -6.75
N LYS A 260 10.55 3.14 -7.94
CA LYS A 260 11.23 1.90 -8.33
C LYS A 260 12.72 2.17 -8.20
N LYS A 261 13.48 1.34 -7.47
CA LYS A 261 14.94 1.35 -7.57
C LYS A 261 15.28 1.40 -9.06
N ALA A 262 15.93 2.48 -9.51
CA ALA A 262 16.36 2.60 -10.89
C ALA A 262 17.15 1.32 -11.21
N LYS A 263 16.68 0.53 -12.18
CA LYS A 263 17.46 -0.61 -12.66
C LYS A 263 18.80 -0.02 -13.11
N PRO A 264 19.95 -0.56 -12.68
CA PRO A 264 21.23 -0.07 -13.12
C PRO A 264 21.22 -0.07 -14.66
N VAL A 265 21.35 1.12 -15.26
CA VAL A 265 21.50 1.26 -16.70
C VAL A 265 22.92 0.81 -17.02
N LEU A 266 23.05 -0.32 -17.66
CA LEU A 266 24.32 -0.73 -18.24
C LEU A 266 24.66 0.30 -19.35
N VAL A 267 25.50 1.26 -19.02
CA VAL A 267 26.08 2.16 -20.02
C VAL A 267 27.20 1.39 -20.69
N PRO A 268 27.08 1.04 -21.99
CA PRO A 268 28.18 0.41 -22.69
C PRO A 268 29.39 1.36 -22.65
N ALA A 269 30.52 0.86 -22.18
CA ALA A 269 31.75 1.61 -22.14
C ALA A 269 32.03 2.15 -23.54
N ALA A 270 32.20 3.47 -23.67
CA ALA A 270 32.60 4.09 -24.91
C ALA A 270 33.95 3.48 -25.33
N ARG A 271 34.00 2.81 -26.48
CA ARG A 271 35.22 2.31 -27.05
C ARG A 271 36.06 3.52 -27.46
N THR A 272 37.03 3.90 -26.65
CA THR A 272 38.16 4.70 -27.13
C THR A 272 39.04 3.73 -27.90
N GLY A 273 39.08 3.93 -29.24
CA GLY A 273 39.89 3.12 -30.11
C GLY A 273 41.38 3.26 -29.83
N THR A 274 41.96 2.22 -29.30
CA THR A 274 43.35 1.79 -29.51
C THR A 274 43.37 0.30 -29.20
N ASP A 275 43.86 -0.48 -30.15
CA ASP A 275 44.04 -1.91 -30.07
C ASP A 275 44.75 -2.34 -28.79
N ASP A 276 44.12 -3.26 -28.02
CA ASP A 276 44.70 -4.54 -27.65
C ASP A 276 43.71 -5.31 -26.78
N ALA A 277 43.53 -6.55 -27.13
CA ALA A 277 42.59 -7.49 -26.59
C ALA A 277 42.92 -7.92 -25.14
N ILE A 278 42.08 -7.55 -24.18
CA ILE A 278 41.77 -8.35 -22.99
C ILE A 278 40.38 -7.90 -22.54
N GLY A 279 39.45 -8.90 -22.44
CA GLY A 279 38.05 -8.65 -22.08
C GLY A 279 37.90 -8.14 -20.65
N GLU A 280 37.60 -6.88 -20.49
CA GLU A 280 37.19 -6.31 -19.21
C GLU A 280 35.66 -6.32 -19.07
N MET A 281 35.20 -6.80 -17.92
CA MET A 281 33.80 -6.78 -17.55
C MET A 281 33.30 -5.32 -17.41
N PRO A 282 32.07 -4.99 -17.82
CA PRO A 282 31.55 -3.62 -17.70
C PRO A 282 31.38 -3.20 -16.24
N ALA A 283 31.87 -2.02 -15.90
CA ALA A 283 31.67 -1.43 -14.58
C ALA A 283 30.21 -0.99 -14.40
N MET A 284 29.63 -1.34 -13.27
CA MET A 284 28.32 -0.82 -12.85
C MET A 284 28.48 0.61 -12.32
N VAL A 285 27.79 1.56 -12.94
CA VAL A 285 27.71 2.94 -12.47
C VAL A 285 26.32 3.19 -11.90
N ASP A 286 26.26 3.73 -10.69
CA ASP A 286 25.02 4.10 -10.02
C ASP A 286 24.39 5.30 -10.73
N ALA A 287 23.12 5.17 -11.13
CA ALA A 287 22.40 6.18 -11.91
C ALA A 287 22.10 7.49 -11.13
N THR A 288 22.47 7.55 -9.86
CA THR A 288 22.28 8.74 -9.01
C THR A 288 23.29 9.86 -9.24
N GLN A 289 24.37 9.64 -10.02
CA GLN A 289 25.39 10.66 -10.27
C GLN A 289 25.38 11.30 -11.68
N ALA A 290 24.44 10.93 -12.54
CA ALA A 290 24.36 11.47 -13.91
C ALA A 290 23.45 12.70 -14.05
N GLY A 291 23.37 13.55 -13.06
CA GLY A 291 22.49 14.72 -13.10
C GLY A 291 23.05 15.96 -12.44
N PHE A 292 24.21 16.46 -12.91
CA PHE A 292 24.55 17.89 -12.77
C PHE A 292 25.78 18.19 -13.63
N ASP A 293 25.52 18.67 -14.84
CA ASP A 293 26.27 19.76 -15.49
C ASP A 293 25.55 20.17 -16.79
N LYS A 294 24.71 21.19 -16.69
CA LYS A 294 24.60 22.41 -17.50
C LYS A 294 23.31 23.14 -17.19
#